data_3778aa3f16412011ba15cc4b79e3d4a9
#
_entry.id   3778aa3f16412011ba15cc4b79e3d4a9
#
_cell.length_a   1.000
_cell.length_b   1.000
_cell.length_c   1.000
_cell.angle_alpha   90.00
_cell.angle_beta   90.00
_cell.angle_gamma   90.00
#
_symmetry.space_group_name_H-M   'P 1'
#
loop_
_entity.id
_entity.type
_entity.pdbx_description
1 polymer ?
#
loop_
_entity_poly.entity_id
_entity_poly.type
_entity_poly.pdbx_seq_one_letter_code
_entity_poly.pdbx_strand_id
1 'polypeptide(L)'
;NSASGAISFVSAPDFETPGSAATSNAYSLILSASDGTDTATQNLAVSVTDATEGRVIDGPLAGAKIFIDLNGNLVQDANEPSVISDADGTFKLPVVEAAEGQTIKLVSIGGTDTSTGKELPDMALVSDVPVDANPVSITPISTILAAATTPADKKAILTSLGISGSVDDFLKKDVWALAQGGDEEAKNMQRANLAISAILQTATSLVDTSDPATAVANATNVINVLAQQIVTQ
;
A
#
# COMPACT_ATOMS: atom_id res chain seq x y z
N ASN A 1 24.55 5.86 22.17
CA ASN A 1 25.89 5.52 21.70
C ASN A 1 26.88 6.56 22.23
N SER A 2 27.74 6.14 23.20
CA SER A 2 28.68 7.04 23.90
C SER A 2 29.75 7.65 23.00
N ALA A 3 30.02 7.09 21.83
CA ALA A 3 31.06 7.58 20.91
C ALA A 3 30.57 8.68 19.96
N SER A 4 29.28 8.71 19.63
CA SER A 4 28.69 9.67 18.66
C SER A 4 27.64 10.58 19.27
N GLY A 5 27.18 10.31 20.50
CA GLY A 5 26.01 10.98 21.10
C GLY A 5 24.69 10.67 20.38
N ALA A 6 24.67 9.76 19.42
CA ALA A 6 23.46 9.39 18.69
C ALA A 6 22.49 8.62 19.59
N ILE A 7 21.22 9.02 19.51
CA ILE A 7 20.10 8.37 20.21
C ILE A 7 19.30 7.62 19.17
N SER A 8 18.95 6.36 19.47
CA SER A 8 18.11 5.53 18.61
C SER A 8 17.21 4.67 19.46
N PHE A 9 16.07 4.27 18.94
CA PHE A 9 15.27 3.23 19.55
C PHE A 9 16.00 1.89 19.47
N VAL A 10 15.83 1.04 20.49
CA VAL A 10 16.40 -0.33 20.54
C VAL A 10 15.70 -1.22 19.51
N SER A 11 14.40 -1.03 19.35
CA SER A 11 13.57 -1.60 18.28
C SER A 11 12.76 -0.47 17.64
N ALA A 12 12.40 -0.62 16.37
CA ALA A 12 11.54 0.36 15.71
C ALA A 12 10.25 0.52 16.52
N PRO A 13 9.81 1.77 16.81
CA PRO A 13 8.53 1.98 17.47
C PRO A 13 7.39 1.64 16.51
N ASP A 14 6.29 1.16 17.09
CA ASP A 14 5.05 0.84 16.41
C ASP A 14 3.97 1.81 16.91
N PHE A 15 3.27 2.47 16.01
CA PHE A 15 2.25 3.47 16.35
C PHE A 15 1.01 2.80 16.96
N GLU A 16 0.60 1.66 16.42
CA GLU A 16 -0.58 0.88 16.85
C GLU A 16 -0.34 0.15 18.17
N THR A 17 0.95 -0.09 18.50
CA THR A 17 1.35 -0.79 19.73
C THR A 17 2.42 0.02 20.49
N PRO A 18 2.04 1.18 21.07
CA PRO A 18 2.99 2.08 21.69
C PRO A 18 3.77 1.42 22.84
N GLY A 19 5.09 1.36 22.73
CA GLY A 19 6.00 0.80 23.74
C GLY A 19 6.47 1.82 24.79
N SER A 20 5.90 3.03 24.86
CA SER A 20 6.25 4.02 25.89
C SER A 20 5.69 3.64 27.26
N ALA A 21 6.30 4.11 28.33
CA ALA A 21 5.83 3.88 29.70
C ALA A 21 4.39 4.39 29.96
N ALA A 22 3.94 5.38 29.17
CA ALA A 22 2.59 5.91 29.21
C ALA A 22 1.62 5.21 28.25
N THR A 23 2.06 4.16 27.56
CA THR A 23 1.28 3.46 26.50
C THR A 23 0.72 4.44 25.46
N SER A 24 1.54 5.40 25.06
CA SER A 24 1.21 6.44 24.08
C SER A 24 2.32 6.57 23.06
N ASN A 25 2.05 7.23 21.94
CA ASN A 25 3.02 7.52 20.88
C ASN A 25 3.99 8.70 21.22
N ALA A 26 3.95 9.19 22.45
CA ALA A 26 4.86 10.20 22.95
C ALA A 26 5.88 9.60 23.91
N TYR A 27 7.15 9.81 23.65
CA TYR A 27 8.28 9.36 24.47
C TYR A 27 8.95 10.61 25.07
N SER A 28 9.10 10.63 26.41
CA SER A 28 9.85 11.66 27.12
C SER A 28 11.14 11.09 27.65
N LEU A 29 12.25 11.73 27.31
CA LEU A 29 13.59 11.33 27.69
C LEU A 29 14.26 12.49 28.41
N ILE A 30 15.07 12.21 29.43
CA ILE A 30 15.98 13.16 30.05
C ILE A 30 17.39 12.79 29.61
N LEU A 31 18.00 13.67 28.82
CA LEU A 31 19.41 13.54 28.46
C LEU A 31 20.25 14.14 29.58
N SER A 32 21.30 13.45 29.99
CA SER A 32 22.22 13.90 31.01
C SER A 32 23.65 13.81 30.49
N ALA A 33 24.39 14.90 30.61
CA ALA A 33 25.81 14.94 30.31
C ALA A 33 26.56 15.41 31.55
N SER A 34 27.64 14.70 31.92
CA SER A 34 28.47 15.05 33.08
C SER A 34 29.94 14.98 32.71
N ASP A 35 30.73 15.91 33.22
CA ASP A 35 32.20 15.91 33.14
C ASP A 35 32.84 15.30 34.41
N GLY A 36 32.03 14.74 35.29
CA GLY A 36 32.46 14.16 36.59
C GLY A 36 32.34 15.11 37.74
N THR A 37 32.13 16.41 37.53
CA THR A 37 31.97 17.45 38.56
C THR A 37 30.58 18.08 38.43
N ASP A 38 30.21 18.50 37.22
CA ASP A 38 28.93 19.12 36.91
C ASP A 38 28.08 18.19 36.05
N THR A 39 26.76 18.38 36.10
CA THR A 39 25.80 17.64 35.30
C THR A 39 24.81 18.59 34.65
N ALA A 40 24.71 18.56 33.34
CA ALA A 40 23.69 19.25 32.56
C ALA A 40 22.61 18.25 32.11
N THR A 41 21.35 18.69 32.16
CA THR A 41 20.20 17.86 31.72
C THR A 41 19.37 18.59 30.70
N GLN A 42 18.79 17.84 29.73
CA GLN A 42 17.84 18.35 28.76
C GLN A 42 16.69 17.36 28.57
N ASN A 43 15.46 17.87 28.54
CA ASN A 43 14.30 17.07 28.20
C ASN A 43 14.19 16.97 26.68
N LEU A 44 13.98 15.76 26.18
CA LEU A 44 13.70 15.46 24.77
C LEU A 44 12.34 14.77 24.68
N ALA A 45 11.45 15.32 23.86
CA ALA A 45 10.19 14.68 23.51
C ALA A 45 10.30 14.13 22.07
N VAL A 46 9.91 12.86 21.88
CA VAL A 46 9.84 12.20 20.58
C VAL A 46 8.41 11.71 20.39
N SER A 47 7.78 12.09 19.29
CA SER A 47 6.47 11.58 18.90
C SER A 47 6.64 10.59 17.75
N VAL A 48 6.03 9.42 17.88
CA VAL A 48 5.87 8.46 16.78
C VAL A 48 4.61 8.87 16.02
N THR A 49 4.75 9.03 14.72
CA THR A 49 3.62 9.32 13.82
C THR A 49 3.17 8.04 13.15
N ASP A 50 1.89 7.97 12.85
CA ASP A 50 1.31 6.87 12.09
C ASP A 50 1.92 6.76 10.68
N ALA A 51 1.79 5.59 10.07
CA ALA A 51 2.23 5.30 8.71
C ALA A 51 1.13 4.54 7.97
N THR A 52 0.94 4.83 6.68
CA THR A 52 0.14 3.97 5.81
C THR A 52 0.94 2.73 5.46
N GLU A 53 0.56 1.62 6.05
CA GLU A 53 1.22 0.33 5.87
C GLU A 53 0.41 -0.57 4.94
N GLY A 54 1.07 -1.47 4.24
CA GLY A 54 0.36 -2.39 3.37
C GLY A 54 1.26 -3.37 2.65
N ARG A 55 0.65 -4.08 1.70
CA ARG A 55 1.33 -5.02 0.83
C ARG A 55 0.85 -4.91 -0.61
N VAL A 56 1.80 -5.00 -1.55
CA VAL A 56 1.50 -5.14 -2.98
C VAL A 56 1.51 -6.62 -3.33
N ILE A 57 0.41 -7.08 -3.92
CA ILE A 57 0.14 -8.51 -4.14
C ILE A 57 -0.33 -8.77 -5.57
N ASP A 58 0.53 -9.47 -6.34
CA ASP A 58 0.22 -10.23 -7.55
C ASP A 58 0.89 -11.64 -7.49
N GLY A 59 1.22 -12.20 -6.48
CA GLY A 59 2.19 -12.64 -5.53
C GLY A 59 2.80 -11.41 -4.81
N PRO A 60 3.56 -11.61 -3.73
CA PRO A 60 4.23 -10.48 -3.11
C PRO A 60 5.19 -9.80 -4.09
N LEU A 61 5.00 -8.52 -4.38
CA LEU A 61 5.83 -7.77 -5.32
C LEU A 61 6.97 -7.07 -4.58
N ALA A 62 8.19 -7.59 -4.71
CA ALA A 62 9.40 -6.97 -4.21
C ALA A 62 9.93 -5.90 -5.16
N GLY A 63 10.44 -4.79 -4.62
CA GLY A 63 11.05 -3.73 -5.42
C GLY A 63 10.07 -2.91 -6.25
N ALA A 64 8.77 -3.04 -6.01
CA ALA A 64 7.75 -2.19 -6.62
C ALA A 64 7.84 -0.77 -6.05
N LYS A 65 7.69 0.24 -6.90
CA LYS A 65 7.60 1.63 -6.49
C LYS A 65 6.17 1.96 -6.12
N ILE A 66 5.92 2.32 -4.86
CA ILE A 66 4.60 2.72 -4.38
C ILE A 66 4.61 4.21 -4.08
N PHE A 67 3.57 4.94 -4.49
CA PHE A 67 3.38 6.33 -4.14
C PHE A 67 1.92 6.65 -3.81
N ILE A 68 1.73 7.75 -3.07
CA ILE A 68 0.42 8.29 -2.74
C ILE A 68 0.04 9.27 -3.84
N ASP A 69 -0.99 8.96 -4.62
CA ASP A 69 -1.57 9.84 -5.63
C ASP A 69 -2.62 10.75 -4.98
N LEU A 70 -2.28 12.02 -4.84
CA LEU A 70 -3.10 13.04 -4.15
C LEU A 70 -4.09 13.73 -5.08
N ASN A 71 -3.87 13.71 -6.38
CA ASN A 71 -4.67 14.44 -7.36
C ASN A 71 -5.45 13.54 -8.34
N GLY A 72 -5.25 12.21 -8.28
CA GLY A 72 -5.97 11.22 -9.07
C GLY A 72 -5.48 11.08 -10.50
N ASN A 73 -4.25 11.57 -10.82
CA ASN A 73 -3.70 11.50 -12.16
C ASN A 73 -2.92 10.21 -12.45
N LEU A 74 -2.69 9.37 -11.43
CA LEU A 74 -1.95 8.11 -11.45
C LEU A 74 -0.47 8.25 -11.88
N VAL A 75 0.08 9.45 -11.81
CA VAL A 75 1.48 9.76 -12.11
C VAL A 75 2.10 10.39 -10.88
N GLN A 76 3.27 9.92 -10.45
CA GLN A 76 3.91 10.49 -9.27
C GLN A 76 4.36 11.93 -9.50
N ASP A 77 3.82 12.85 -8.72
CA ASP A 77 4.21 14.25 -8.66
C ASP A 77 5.30 14.50 -7.59
N ALA A 78 5.97 15.66 -7.68
CA ALA A 78 7.10 15.98 -6.80
C ALA A 78 6.74 16.10 -5.31
N ASN A 79 5.49 16.37 -5.00
CA ASN A 79 4.95 16.50 -3.64
C ASN A 79 4.31 15.20 -3.11
N GLU A 80 4.36 14.12 -3.89
CA GLU A 80 3.77 12.83 -3.53
C GLU A 80 4.83 11.89 -2.94
N PRO A 81 4.65 11.46 -1.68
CA PRO A 81 5.58 10.55 -1.04
C PRO A 81 5.60 9.19 -1.73
N SER A 82 6.78 8.60 -1.83
CA SER A 82 6.93 7.26 -2.40
C SER A 82 7.93 6.41 -1.63
N VAL A 83 7.80 5.08 -1.79
CA VAL A 83 8.66 4.07 -1.20
C VAL A 83 8.85 2.91 -2.18
N ILE A 84 9.85 2.10 -1.95
CA ILE A 84 10.03 0.82 -2.64
C ILE A 84 9.58 -0.30 -1.70
N SER A 85 8.80 -1.26 -2.19
CA SER A 85 8.36 -2.42 -1.40
C SER A 85 9.51 -3.32 -1.01
N ASP A 86 9.40 -3.91 0.17
CA ASP A 86 10.32 -4.89 0.71
C ASP A 86 10.26 -6.24 -0.04
N ALA A 87 11.12 -7.17 0.33
CA ALA A 87 11.24 -8.49 -0.31
C ALA A 87 9.95 -9.34 -0.24
N ASP A 88 9.06 -9.08 0.70
CA ASP A 88 7.78 -9.74 0.87
C ASP A 88 6.59 -8.91 0.33
N GLY A 89 6.86 -7.80 -0.38
CA GLY A 89 5.88 -6.90 -0.95
C GLY A 89 5.32 -5.88 0.05
N THR A 90 5.75 -5.87 1.30
CA THR A 90 5.30 -4.90 2.30
C THR A 90 5.88 -3.50 2.04
N PHE A 91 5.17 -2.48 2.52
CA PHE A 91 5.59 -1.09 2.42
C PHE A 91 5.07 -0.27 3.59
N LYS A 92 5.76 0.88 3.85
CA LYS A 92 5.34 1.90 4.81
C LYS A 92 5.52 3.29 4.21
N LEU A 93 4.44 4.06 4.16
CA LEU A 93 4.42 5.44 3.69
C LEU A 93 3.94 6.37 4.82
N PRO A 94 4.36 7.65 4.84
CA PRO A 94 3.78 8.62 5.76
C PRO A 94 2.27 8.70 5.58
N VAL A 95 1.51 8.85 6.67
CA VAL A 95 0.08 9.17 6.56
C VAL A 95 -0.05 10.55 5.90
N VAL A 96 -0.92 10.60 4.91
CA VAL A 96 -1.32 11.84 4.25
C VAL A 96 -2.82 11.94 4.34
N GLU A 97 -3.31 13.05 4.89
CA GLU A 97 -4.74 13.31 4.97
C GLU A 97 -5.26 13.75 3.60
N ALA A 98 -6.37 13.12 3.15
CA ALA A 98 -7.08 13.56 1.96
C ALA A 98 -7.68 14.96 2.19
N ALA A 99 -7.65 15.81 1.18
CA ALA A 99 -8.49 17.00 1.20
C ALA A 99 -9.97 16.60 1.25
N GLU A 100 -10.80 17.45 1.86
CA GLU A 100 -12.23 17.16 2.03
C GLU A 100 -12.89 16.77 0.68
N GLY A 101 -13.50 15.58 0.65
CA GLY A 101 -14.16 15.06 -0.55
C GLY A 101 -13.24 14.40 -1.58
N GLN A 102 -11.95 14.31 -1.32
CA GLN A 102 -11.00 13.57 -2.19
C GLN A 102 -10.76 12.15 -1.66
N THR A 103 -10.64 11.20 -2.60
CA THR A 103 -10.16 9.85 -2.32
C THR A 103 -8.70 9.78 -2.68
N ILE A 104 -7.86 9.47 -1.71
CA ILE A 104 -6.43 9.18 -1.93
C ILE A 104 -6.31 7.81 -2.58
N LYS A 105 -5.40 7.67 -3.53
CA LYS A 105 -5.03 6.40 -4.13
C LYS A 105 -3.59 6.04 -3.81
N LEU A 106 -3.34 4.75 -3.65
CA LEU A 106 -2.00 4.18 -3.70
C LEU A 106 -1.78 3.59 -5.09
N VAL A 107 -0.68 3.95 -5.71
CA VAL A 107 -0.26 3.43 -7.02
C VAL A 107 1.04 2.68 -6.83
N SER A 108 1.09 1.44 -7.32
CA SER A 108 2.28 0.60 -7.37
C SER A 108 2.71 0.40 -8.81
N ILE A 109 3.99 0.58 -9.10
CA ILE A 109 4.57 0.39 -10.43
C ILE A 109 5.75 -0.57 -10.36
N GLY A 110 5.73 -1.56 -11.24
CA GLY A 110 6.81 -2.53 -11.40
C GLY A 110 6.91 -3.54 -10.26
N GLY A 111 8.11 -4.10 -10.12
CA GLY A 111 8.44 -5.09 -9.10
C GLY A 111 8.68 -6.47 -9.64
N THR A 112 9.09 -7.37 -8.74
CA THR A 112 9.30 -8.80 -9.02
C THR A 112 8.33 -9.61 -8.17
N ASP A 113 7.51 -10.43 -8.78
CA ASP A 113 6.70 -11.43 -8.07
C ASP A 113 7.63 -12.46 -7.43
N THR A 114 7.74 -12.44 -6.12
CA THR A 114 8.67 -13.32 -5.39
C THR A 114 8.20 -14.76 -5.31
N SER A 115 6.92 -15.04 -5.60
CA SER A 115 6.38 -16.39 -5.65
C SER A 115 6.76 -17.15 -6.93
N THR A 116 6.98 -16.42 -8.01
CA THR A 116 7.32 -16.98 -9.34
C THR A 116 8.71 -16.59 -9.82
N GLY A 117 9.30 -15.53 -9.25
CA GLY A 117 10.55 -14.90 -9.70
C GLY A 117 10.40 -14.07 -10.97
N LYS A 118 9.15 -13.79 -11.42
CA LYS A 118 8.89 -13.02 -12.64
C LYS A 118 9.01 -11.53 -12.40
N GLU A 119 9.81 -10.86 -13.22
CA GLU A 119 9.85 -9.40 -13.28
C GLU A 119 8.61 -8.84 -14.00
N LEU A 120 8.03 -7.79 -13.45
CA LEU A 120 6.82 -7.13 -13.93
C LEU A 120 7.04 -5.62 -14.05
N PRO A 121 8.00 -5.16 -14.90
CA PRO A 121 8.44 -3.76 -14.92
C PRO A 121 7.32 -2.77 -15.25
N ASP A 122 6.35 -3.18 -16.05
CA ASP A 122 5.25 -2.34 -16.53
C ASP A 122 3.92 -2.58 -15.80
N MET A 123 3.94 -3.42 -14.73
CA MET A 123 2.74 -3.67 -13.94
C MET A 123 2.38 -2.42 -13.13
N ALA A 124 1.18 -1.90 -13.36
CA ALA A 124 0.61 -0.83 -12.57
C ALA A 124 -0.62 -1.36 -11.81
N LEU A 125 -0.58 -1.24 -10.48
CA LEU A 125 -1.69 -1.60 -9.61
C LEU A 125 -2.11 -0.38 -8.78
N VAL A 126 -3.41 -0.27 -8.51
CA VAL A 126 -4.01 0.85 -7.80
C VAL A 126 -4.91 0.34 -6.68
N SER A 127 -4.92 1.05 -5.57
CA SER A 127 -5.89 0.84 -4.49
C SER A 127 -6.40 2.19 -3.98
N ASP A 128 -7.70 2.31 -3.72
CA ASP A 128 -8.19 3.39 -2.88
C ASP A 128 -7.69 3.17 -1.45
N VAL A 129 -7.45 4.26 -0.73
CA VAL A 129 -7.09 4.21 0.69
C VAL A 129 -8.37 4.29 1.51
N PRO A 130 -8.80 3.22 2.18
CA PRO A 130 -9.95 3.25 3.07
C PRO A 130 -9.72 4.20 4.24
N VAL A 131 -10.81 4.67 4.85
CA VAL A 131 -10.73 5.39 6.13
C VAL A 131 -10.17 4.45 7.20
N ASP A 132 -9.23 4.94 8.01
CA ASP A 132 -8.49 4.14 9.02
C ASP A 132 -7.77 2.93 8.42
N ALA A 133 -7.14 3.14 7.25
CA ALA A 133 -6.51 2.10 6.46
C ALA A 133 -5.13 1.71 6.98
N ASN A 134 -5.11 0.72 7.86
CA ASN A 134 -3.90 -0.01 8.21
C ASN A 134 -4.25 -1.48 8.49
N PRO A 135 -3.74 -2.43 7.72
CA PRO A 135 -2.97 -2.30 6.47
C PRO A 135 -3.83 -2.03 5.22
N VAL A 136 -3.19 -1.63 4.10
CA VAL A 136 -3.82 -1.53 2.76
C VAL A 136 -3.23 -2.56 1.82
N SER A 137 -4.10 -3.28 1.08
CA SER A 137 -3.67 -4.21 0.05
C SER A 137 -3.82 -3.58 -1.35
N ILE A 138 -2.72 -3.59 -2.11
CA ILE A 138 -2.69 -3.17 -3.51
C ILE A 138 -2.67 -4.45 -4.36
N THR A 139 -3.74 -4.71 -5.10
CA THR A 139 -3.95 -5.96 -5.83
C THR A 139 -4.56 -5.71 -7.21
N PRO A 140 -4.54 -6.69 -8.13
CA PRO A 140 -5.32 -6.59 -9.36
C PRO A 140 -6.82 -6.33 -9.14
N ILE A 141 -7.43 -6.94 -8.12
CA ILE A 141 -8.84 -6.67 -7.77
C ILE A 141 -9.01 -5.24 -7.25
N SER A 142 -8.15 -4.75 -6.35
CA SER A 142 -8.23 -3.37 -5.86
C SER A 142 -8.13 -2.36 -7.01
N THR A 143 -7.36 -2.70 -8.05
CA THR A 143 -7.18 -1.87 -9.24
C THR A 143 -8.48 -1.71 -10.02
N ILE A 144 -9.25 -2.79 -10.19
CA ILE A 144 -10.57 -2.73 -10.81
C ILE A 144 -11.56 -1.95 -9.92
N LEU A 145 -11.50 -2.14 -8.60
CA LEU A 145 -12.34 -1.37 -7.67
C LEU A 145 -12.03 0.12 -7.70
N ALA A 146 -10.76 0.50 -7.81
CA ALA A 146 -10.33 1.89 -7.89
C ALA A 146 -10.76 2.59 -9.20
N ALA A 147 -11.05 1.82 -10.25
CA ALA A 147 -11.59 2.31 -11.52
C ALA A 147 -13.11 2.50 -11.50
N ALA A 148 -13.83 1.82 -10.62
CA ALA A 148 -15.27 1.96 -10.48
C ALA A 148 -15.63 3.30 -9.81
N THR A 149 -16.60 4.00 -10.38
CA THR A 149 -16.94 5.39 -9.99
C THR A 149 -17.92 5.47 -8.83
N THR A 150 -18.73 4.44 -8.60
CA THR A 150 -19.73 4.45 -7.53
C THR A 150 -19.51 3.35 -6.51
N PRO A 151 -19.89 3.54 -5.24
CA PRO A 151 -19.85 2.48 -4.24
C PRO A 151 -20.69 1.24 -4.62
N ALA A 152 -21.78 1.44 -5.36
CA ALA A 152 -22.64 0.36 -5.85
C ALA A 152 -21.90 -0.52 -6.86
N ASP A 153 -21.17 0.09 -7.81
CA ASP A 153 -20.37 -0.63 -8.80
C ASP A 153 -19.23 -1.42 -8.15
N LYS A 154 -18.53 -0.80 -7.20
CA LYS A 154 -17.49 -1.49 -6.41
C LYS A 154 -18.05 -2.73 -5.71
N LYS A 155 -19.22 -2.60 -5.10
CA LYS A 155 -19.90 -3.72 -4.44
C LYS A 155 -20.35 -4.79 -5.43
N ALA A 156 -20.86 -4.41 -6.61
CA ALA A 156 -21.23 -5.33 -7.67
C ALA A 156 -20.02 -6.13 -8.17
N ILE A 157 -18.86 -5.48 -8.35
CA ILE A 157 -17.61 -6.15 -8.74
C ILE A 157 -17.24 -7.23 -7.72
N LEU A 158 -17.20 -6.91 -6.41
CA LEU A 158 -16.90 -7.92 -5.38
C LEU A 158 -17.88 -9.08 -5.41
N THR A 159 -19.17 -8.79 -5.55
CA THR A 159 -20.22 -9.80 -5.62
C THR A 159 -20.06 -10.73 -6.82
N SER A 160 -19.74 -10.17 -8.00
CA SER A 160 -19.50 -10.94 -9.23
C SER A 160 -18.26 -11.84 -9.15
N LEU A 161 -17.27 -11.44 -8.33
CA LEU A 161 -16.10 -12.25 -8.05
C LEU A 161 -16.31 -13.27 -6.90
N GLY A 162 -17.53 -13.32 -6.34
CA GLY A 162 -17.84 -14.20 -5.20
C GLY A 162 -17.20 -13.77 -3.88
N ILE A 163 -16.84 -12.49 -3.76
CA ILE A 163 -16.19 -11.95 -2.56
C ILE A 163 -17.25 -11.34 -1.64
N SER A 164 -17.25 -11.79 -0.40
CA SER A 164 -18.17 -11.32 0.64
C SER A 164 -17.59 -10.11 1.41
N GLY A 165 -18.44 -9.38 2.14
CA GLY A 165 -18.04 -8.23 2.96
C GLY A 165 -18.14 -6.88 2.25
N SER A 166 -17.60 -5.85 2.87
CA SER A 166 -17.51 -4.50 2.32
C SER A 166 -16.26 -4.32 1.44
N VAL A 167 -16.24 -3.23 0.65
CA VAL A 167 -15.05 -2.85 -0.12
C VAL A 167 -13.89 -2.54 0.82
N ASP A 168 -14.14 -1.79 1.89
CA ASP A 168 -13.12 -1.41 2.86
C ASP A 168 -12.52 -2.63 3.58
N ASP A 169 -13.36 -3.62 3.95
CA ASP A 169 -12.87 -4.88 4.53
C ASP A 169 -11.97 -5.64 3.54
N PHE A 170 -12.31 -5.63 2.25
CA PHE A 170 -11.48 -6.26 1.23
C PHE A 170 -10.13 -5.55 1.08
N LEU A 171 -10.13 -4.20 1.00
CA LEU A 171 -8.92 -3.42 0.82
C LEU A 171 -7.94 -3.51 2.00
N LYS A 172 -8.42 -3.90 3.18
CA LYS A 172 -7.62 -4.13 4.40
C LYS A 172 -7.12 -5.58 4.54
N LYS A 173 -7.57 -6.51 3.70
CA LYS A 173 -7.18 -7.93 3.79
C LYS A 173 -5.84 -8.20 3.13
N ASP A 174 -4.89 -8.75 3.87
CA ASP A 174 -3.72 -9.40 3.27
C ASP A 174 -4.13 -10.78 2.70
N VAL A 175 -4.62 -10.72 1.46
CA VAL A 175 -5.14 -11.90 0.75
C VAL A 175 -4.06 -12.98 0.60
N TRP A 176 -2.79 -12.57 0.44
CA TRP A 176 -1.69 -13.52 0.32
C TRP A 176 -1.45 -14.28 1.63
N ALA A 177 -1.28 -13.57 2.74
CA ALA A 177 -1.05 -14.19 4.04
C ALA A 177 -2.22 -15.10 4.46
N LEU A 178 -3.46 -14.67 4.25
CA LEU A 178 -4.65 -15.48 4.53
C LEU A 178 -4.71 -16.76 3.67
N ALA A 179 -4.41 -16.67 2.38
CA ALA A 179 -4.39 -17.82 1.48
C ALA A 179 -3.31 -18.83 1.87
N GLN A 180 -2.11 -18.37 2.27
CA GLN A 180 -1.04 -19.22 2.81
C GLN A 180 -1.46 -19.87 4.13
N GLY A 181 -2.26 -19.18 4.95
CA GLY A 181 -2.86 -19.71 6.18
C GLY A 181 -3.97 -20.75 5.95
N GLY A 182 -4.36 -20.99 4.71
CA GLY A 182 -5.35 -22.00 4.34
C GLY A 182 -6.78 -21.47 4.17
N ASP A 183 -7.01 -20.17 4.25
CA ASP A 183 -8.32 -19.54 4.04
C ASP A 183 -8.82 -19.77 2.59
N GLU A 184 -9.96 -20.44 2.42
CA GLU A 184 -10.48 -20.81 1.10
C GLU A 184 -11.06 -19.60 0.35
N GLU A 185 -11.63 -18.61 1.04
CA GLU A 185 -12.09 -17.37 0.41
C GLU A 185 -10.88 -16.58 -0.13
N ALA A 186 -9.83 -16.46 0.64
CA ALA A 186 -8.59 -15.80 0.22
C ALA A 186 -7.91 -16.52 -0.95
N LYS A 187 -7.94 -17.86 -0.99
CA LYS A 187 -7.46 -18.64 -2.15
C LYS A 187 -8.27 -18.36 -3.41
N ASN A 188 -9.60 -18.19 -3.30
CA ASN A 188 -10.45 -17.79 -4.41
C ASN A 188 -10.14 -16.38 -4.88
N MET A 189 -9.95 -15.42 -3.95
CA MET A 189 -9.50 -14.07 -4.27
C MET A 189 -8.16 -14.05 -4.98
N GLN A 190 -7.22 -14.91 -4.54
CA GLN A 190 -5.90 -15.06 -5.19
C GLN A 190 -6.03 -15.55 -6.64
N ARG A 191 -6.91 -16.54 -6.89
CA ARG A 191 -7.16 -17.01 -8.27
C ARG A 191 -7.76 -15.91 -9.15
N ALA A 192 -8.68 -15.10 -8.60
CA ALA A 192 -9.24 -13.95 -9.30
C ALA A 192 -8.18 -12.88 -9.58
N ASN A 193 -7.30 -12.57 -8.60
CA ASN A 193 -6.17 -11.68 -8.79
C ASN A 193 -5.28 -12.13 -9.93
N LEU A 194 -4.88 -13.41 -9.97
CA LEU A 194 -4.03 -13.97 -11.04
C LEU A 194 -4.69 -13.89 -12.43
N ALA A 195 -6.00 -14.14 -12.51
CA ALA A 195 -6.73 -14.02 -13.77
C ALA A 195 -6.76 -12.57 -14.27
N ILE A 196 -7.04 -11.61 -13.38
CA ILE A 196 -7.06 -10.18 -13.70
C ILE A 196 -5.65 -9.71 -14.08
N SER A 197 -4.63 -10.11 -13.33
CA SER A 197 -3.23 -9.82 -13.62
C SER A 197 -2.81 -10.28 -15.02
N ALA A 198 -3.17 -11.49 -15.42
CA ALA A 198 -2.88 -12.01 -16.76
C ALA A 198 -3.52 -11.13 -17.86
N ILE A 199 -4.73 -10.63 -17.62
CA ILE A 199 -5.40 -9.72 -18.55
C ILE A 199 -4.66 -8.37 -18.60
N LEU A 200 -4.30 -7.80 -17.45
CA LEU A 200 -3.55 -6.54 -17.36
C LEU A 200 -2.19 -6.64 -18.06
N GLN A 201 -1.42 -7.70 -17.80
CA GLN A 201 -0.13 -7.95 -18.46
C GLN A 201 -0.27 -8.10 -19.97
N THR A 202 -1.31 -8.81 -20.44
CA THR A 202 -1.58 -8.92 -21.87
C THR A 202 -1.90 -7.58 -22.50
N ALA A 203 -2.73 -6.79 -21.82
CA ALA A 203 -3.13 -5.47 -22.31
C ALA A 203 -1.93 -4.49 -22.38
N THR A 204 -1.08 -4.48 -21.37
CA THR A 204 0.14 -3.64 -21.36
C THR A 204 1.14 -4.07 -22.43
N SER A 205 1.28 -5.37 -22.69
CA SER A 205 2.19 -5.89 -23.72
C SER A 205 1.79 -5.55 -25.16
N LEU A 206 0.51 -5.18 -25.39
CA LEU A 206 0.00 -4.82 -26.72
C LEU A 206 0.16 -3.33 -27.03
N VAL A 207 0.63 -2.54 -26.07
CA VAL A 207 0.80 -1.09 -26.20
C VAL A 207 2.29 -0.75 -26.13
N ASP A 208 2.73 0.21 -26.94
CA ASP A 208 4.10 0.74 -26.87
C ASP A 208 4.26 1.48 -25.51
N THR A 209 5.07 0.88 -24.61
CA THR A 209 5.29 1.34 -23.25
C THR A 209 6.57 2.15 -23.09
N SER A 210 7.06 2.77 -24.17
CA SER A 210 8.27 3.62 -24.12
C SER A 210 8.14 4.80 -23.14
N ASP A 211 6.92 5.14 -22.73
CA ASP A 211 6.60 6.17 -21.72
C ASP A 211 5.76 5.56 -20.58
N PRO A 212 6.25 5.58 -19.32
CA PRO A 212 5.52 5.04 -18.17
C PRO A 212 4.14 5.66 -17.94
N ALA A 213 3.95 6.95 -18.22
CA ALA A 213 2.65 7.61 -18.12
C ALA A 213 1.63 7.04 -19.11
N THR A 214 2.07 6.75 -20.33
CA THR A 214 1.25 6.09 -21.34
C THR A 214 0.91 4.65 -20.96
N ALA A 215 1.84 3.92 -20.35
CA ALA A 215 1.59 2.56 -19.85
C ALA A 215 0.50 2.54 -18.77
N VAL A 216 0.57 3.46 -17.80
CA VAL A 216 -0.44 3.62 -16.74
C VAL A 216 -1.81 4.02 -17.34
N ALA A 217 -1.84 4.97 -18.28
CA ALA A 217 -3.09 5.41 -18.92
C ALA A 217 -3.76 4.26 -19.70
N ASN A 218 -2.99 3.45 -20.40
CA ASN A 218 -3.49 2.29 -21.15
C ASN A 218 -3.98 1.18 -20.24
N ALA A 219 -3.24 0.87 -19.18
CA ALA A 219 -3.69 -0.07 -18.14
C ALA A 219 -5.03 0.41 -17.55
N THR A 220 -5.15 1.69 -17.24
CA THR A 220 -6.37 2.31 -16.71
C THR A 220 -7.55 2.17 -17.68
N ASN A 221 -7.35 2.37 -18.97
CA ASN A 221 -8.41 2.19 -19.97
C ASN A 221 -8.90 0.74 -20.03
N VAL A 222 -8.00 -0.24 -20.03
CA VAL A 222 -8.37 -1.67 -20.00
C VAL A 222 -9.12 -2.00 -18.70
N ILE A 223 -8.65 -1.50 -17.57
CA ILE A 223 -9.26 -1.69 -16.26
C ILE A 223 -10.69 -1.10 -16.24
N ASN A 224 -10.89 0.10 -16.80
CA ASN A 224 -12.21 0.73 -16.88
C ASN A 224 -13.19 -0.10 -17.72
N VAL A 225 -12.73 -0.65 -18.84
CA VAL A 225 -13.56 -1.54 -19.68
C VAL A 225 -13.91 -2.83 -18.93
N LEU A 226 -12.96 -3.45 -18.24
CA LEU A 226 -13.20 -4.65 -17.43
C LEU A 226 -14.18 -4.37 -16.28
N ALA A 227 -13.99 -3.28 -15.55
CA ALA A 227 -14.89 -2.89 -14.46
C ALA A 227 -16.33 -2.69 -14.98
N GLN A 228 -16.51 -1.98 -16.10
CA GLN A 228 -17.83 -1.79 -16.71
C GLN A 228 -18.45 -3.11 -17.18
N GLN A 229 -17.68 -4.01 -17.76
CA GLN A 229 -18.19 -5.32 -18.22
C GLN A 229 -18.66 -6.20 -17.05
N ILE A 230 -17.97 -6.16 -15.93
CA ILE A 230 -18.33 -6.93 -14.73
C ILE A 230 -19.63 -6.38 -14.11
N VAL A 231 -19.82 -5.06 -14.10
CA VAL A 231 -21.01 -4.41 -13.51
C VAL A 231 -22.28 -4.60 -14.38
N THR A 232 -22.13 -4.82 -15.70
CA THR A 232 -23.26 -4.93 -16.65
C THR A 232 -23.77 -6.35 -16.86
N GLN A 233 -23.21 -7.37 -16.20
CA GLN A 233 -23.67 -8.77 -16.21
C GLN A 233 -24.55 -9.08 -15.01
#